data_cd06530b8d0415d64f18021bd81ba5e4
#
_entry.id   cd06530b8d0415d64f18021bd81ba5e4
#
_cell.length_a   1.000
_cell.length_b   1.000
_cell.length_c   1.000
_cell.angle_alpha   90.00
_cell.angle_beta   90.00
_cell.angle_gamma   90.00
#
_symmetry.space_group_name_H-M   'P 1'
#
loop_
_entity.id
_entity.type
_entity.pdbx_description
1 polymer ?
#
loop_
_entity_poly.entity_id
_entity_poly.type
_entity_poly.pdbx_seq_one_letter_code
_entity_poly.pdbx_strand_id
1 'polypeptide(L)'
;MAEALAGIKIAERNINNLRYADDTTLMAESKEELRSLLMKVKEESESSDLKLNIQKMKIMASGHITAWQIDGIKMETVADFIFLGSKINVDRDCNQEIKRFLLLGRKAITNLDSILRSGDISFPAKIRLVKPMAFPVVMYQCESWTIKKA
;
A
#
# COMPACT_ATOMS: atom_id res chain seq x y z
N MET A 1 -6.26 0.17 35.60
CA MET A 1 -6.13 -0.86 34.56
C MET A 1 -5.61 -0.17 33.32
N ALA A 2 -4.39 -0.49 32.88
CA ALA A 2 -3.86 0.07 31.62
C ALA A 2 -4.72 -0.48 30.49
N GLU A 3 -5.45 0.38 29.77
CA GLU A 3 -6.04 0.02 28.49
C GLU A 3 -4.92 -0.54 27.62
N ALA A 4 -5.00 -1.80 27.24
CA ALA A 4 -4.11 -2.38 26.27
C ALA A 4 -4.27 -1.55 25.00
N LEU A 5 -3.23 -0.79 24.64
CA LEU A 5 -3.25 0.08 23.47
C LEU A 5 -3.46 -0.81 22.25
N ALA A 6 -4.65 -0.77 21.66
CA ALA A 6 -4.98 -1.49 20.44
C ALA A 6 -3.95 -1.12 19.36
N GLY A 7 -3.54 -2.09 18.54
CA GLY A 7 -2.56 -1.90 17.47
C GLY A 7 -1.55 -3.02 17.36
N ILE A 8 -0.58 -2.85 16.47
CA ILE A 8 0.51 -3.78 16.22
C ILE A 8 1.81 -3.22 16.78
N LYS A 9 2.58 -4.04 17.48
CA LYS A 9 3.91 -3.64 17.98
C LYS A 9 4.95 -3.69 16.87
N ILE A 10 5.52 -2.52 16.55
CA ILE A 10 6.64 -2.40 15.62
C ILE A 10 7.76 -1.62 16.32
N ALA A 11 8.94 -2.23 16.49
CA ALA A 11 10.10 -1.62 17.15
C ALA A 11 9.73 -0.95 18.50
N GLU A 12 9.07 -1.71 19.39
CA GLU A 12 8.61 -1.28 20.73
C GLU A 12 7.51 -0.19 20.75
N ARG A 13 7.07 0.27 19.59
CA ARG A 13 5.96 1.21 19.46
C ARG A 13 4.68 0.50 19.06
N ASN A 14 3.58 0.89 19.69
CA ASN A 14 2.27 0.40 19.28
C ASN A 14 1.70 1.29 18.18
N ILE A 15 1.50 0.71 16.98
CA ILE A 15 0.97 1.41 15.81
C ILE A 15 -0.41 0.85 15.51
N ASN A 16 -1.43 1.68 15.60
CA ASN A 16 -2.82 1.30 15.34
C ASN A 16 -3.39 1.93 14.07
N ASN A 17 -2.77 2.96 13.54
CA ASN A 17 -3.19 3.59 12.30
C ASN A 17 -2.01 4.20 11.53
N LEU A 18 -2.16 4.27 10.21
CA LEU A 18 -1.35 5.06 9.30
C LEU A 18 -2.29 5.97 8.50
N ARG A 19 -2.01 7.26 8.48
CA ARG A 19 -2.85 8.25 7.79
C ARG A 19 -2.03 9.03 6.78
N TYR A 20 -2.59 9.19 5.60
CA TYR A 20 -2.04 10.05 4.56
C TYR A 20 -3.18 10.68 3.78
N ALA A 21 -3.36 12.00 3.91
CA ALA A 21 -4.53 12.72 3.41
C ALA A 21 -5.84 12.02 3.82
N ASP A 22 -6.63 11.60 2.87
CA ASP A 22 -7.92 10.88 3.06
C ASP A 22 -7.72 9.36 3.25
N ASP A 23 -6.54 8.83 2.95
CA ASP A 23 -6.27 7.41 3.10
C ASP A 23 -5.87 7.07 4.54
N THR A 24 -6.62 6.16 5.16
CA THR A 24 -6.33 5.68 6.52
C THR A 24 -6.29 4.15 6.53
N THR A 25 -5.21 3.61 7.07
CA THR A 25 -5.09 2.17 7.35
C THR A 25 -5.12 1.97 8.85
N LEU A 26 -6.06 1.14 9.33
CA LEU A 26 -6.14 0.70 10.72
C LEU A 26 -5.49 -0.66 10.88
N MET A 27 -4.76 -0.86 11.97
CA MET A 27 -4.04 -2.09 12.27
C MET A 27 -4.35 -2.56 13.68
N ALA A 28 -4.61 -3.85 13.83
CA ALA A 28 -4.87 -4.48 15.12
C ALA A 28 -4.46 -5.95 15.08
N GLU A 29 -4.22 -6.54 16.24
CA GLU A 29 -3.88 -7.96 16.39
C GLU A 29 -5.13 -8.84 16.37
N SER A 30 -6.31 -8.30 16.73
CA SER A 30 -7.58 -9.00 16.76
C SER A 30 -8.68 -8.28 15.99
N LYS A 31 -9.72 -9.06 15.63
CA LYS A 31 -10.93 -8.54 14.95
C LYS A 31 -11.69 -7.56 15.82
N GLU A 32 -11.77 -7.85 17.12
CA GLU A 32 -12.47 -7.05 18.13
C GLU A 32 -11.80 -5.70 18.32
N GLU A 33 -10.47 -5.69 18.42
CA GLU A 33 -9.68 -4.45 18.48
C GLU A 33 -9.85 -3.61 17.22
N LEU A 34 -9.75 -4.23 16.05
CA LEU A 34 -9.92 -3.52 14.78
C LEU A 34 -11.31 -2.89 14.68
N ARG A 35 -12.35 -3.60 15.15
CA ARG A 35 -13.71 -3.08 15.19
C ARG A 35 -13.83 -1.87 16.14
N SER A 36 -13.23 -1.97 17.32
CA SER A 36 -13.21 -0.86 18.29
C SER A 36 -12.51 0.38 17.73
N LEU A 37 -11.35 0.20 17.08
CA LEU A 37 -10.64 1.29 16.42
C LEU A 37 -11.47 1.95 15.32
N LEU A 38 -12.12 1.13 14.49
CA LEU A 38 -12.93 1.63 13.40
C LEU A 38 -14.15 2.42 13.90
N MET A 39 -14.81 1.95 14.97
CA MET A 39 -15.93 2.69 15.57
C MET A 39 -15.49 4.04 16.13
N LYS A 40 -14.34 4.10 16.80
CA LYS A 40 -13.76 5.37 17.27
C LYS A 40 -13.47 6.34 16.12
N VAL A 41 -12.84 5.85 15.04
CA VAL A 41 -12.56 6.68 13.86
C VAL A 41 -13.85 7.15 13.19
N LYS A 42 -14.89 6.31 13.17
CA LYS A 42 -16.19 6.70 12.65
C LYS A 42 -16.82 7.82 13.47
N GLU A 43 -16.88 7.68 14.80
CA GLU A 43 -17.41 8.70 15.70
C GLU A 43 -16.65 10.03 15.58
N GLU A 44 -15.30 9.98 15.56
CA GLU A 44 -14.45 11.16 15.38
C GLU A 44 -14.68 11.85 14.03
N SER A 45 -14.82 11.08 12.95
CA SER A 45 -15.06 11.62 11.61
C SER A 45 -16.46 12.23 11.49
N GLU A 46 -17.49 11.60 12.04
CA GLU A 46 -18.84 12.13 12.06
C GLU A 46 -18.93 13.44 12.88
N SER A 47 -18.20 13.55 13.98
CA SER A 47 -18.11 14.79 14.77
C SER A 47 -17.47 15.95 14.00
N SER A 48 -16.72 15.66 12.95
CA SER A 48 -16.04 16.63 12.07
C SER A 48 -16.75 16.79 10.71
N ASP A 49 -18.02 16.37 10.59
CA ASP A 49 -18.81 16.38 9.35
C ASP A 49 -18.18 15.56 8.19
N LEU A 50 -17.27 14.64 8.52
CA LEU A 50 -16.65 13.72 7.56
C LEU A 50 -17.35 12.36 7.61
N LYS A 51 -17.63 11.78 6.44
CA LYS A 51 -18.25 10.45 6.36
C LYS A 51 -17.26 9.43 5.82
N LEU A 52 -17.11 8.33 6.55
CA LEU A 52 -16.34 7.18 6.07
C LEU A 52 -17.02 6.52 4.87
N ASN A 53 -16.27 6.27 3.81
CA ASN A 53 -16.78 5.54 2.65
C ASN A 53 -16.64 4.02 2.87
N ILE A 54 -17.64 3.42 3.53
CA ILE A 54 -17.64 1.99 3.87
C ILE A 54 -17.54 1.10 2.62
N GLN A 55 -18.09 1.52 1.49
CA GLN A 55 -18.02 0.75 0.24
C GLN A 55 -16.61 0.63 -0.35
N LYS A 56 -15.74 1.59 -0.05
CA LYS A 56 -14.33 1.55 -0.46
C LYS A 56 -13.42 0.85 0.54
N MET A 57 -13.92 0.56 1.74
CA MET A 57 -13.13 -0.10 2.77
C MET A 57 -12.86 -1.55 2.41
N LYS A 58 -11.63 -1.98 2.67
CA LYS A 58 -11.18 -3.35 2.46
C LYS A 58 -10.51 -3.87 3.72
N ILE A 59 -10.66 -5.16 3.97
CA ILE A 59 -10.03 -5.84 5.10
C ILE A 59 -9.02 -6.85 4.58
N MET A 60 -7.83 -6.81 5.16
CA MET A 60 -6.81 -7.83 4.95
C MET A 60 -6.43 -8.45 6.28
N ALA A 61 -6.33 -9.77 6.33
CA ALA A 61 -5.88 -10.48 7.51
C ALA A 61 -4.99 -11.66 7.16
N SER A 62 -4.10 -12.02 8.08
CA SER A 62 -3.21 -13.18 7.95
C SER A 62 -3.89 -14.52 8.22
N GLY A 63 -5.17 -14.52 8.62
CA GLY A 63 -5.96 -15.70 8.91
C GLY A 63 -7.32 -15.69 8.24
N HIS A 64 -8.10 -16.79 8.39
CA HIS A 64 -9.46 -16.85 7.87
C HIS A 64 -10.36 -15.85 8.61
N ILE A 65 -10.78 -14.80 7.91
CA ILE A 65 -11.87 -13.95 8.38
C ILE A 65 -13.16 -14.39 7.68
N THR A 66 -14.07 -14.96 8.46
CA THR A 66 -15.48 -15.08 8.06
C THR A 66 -16.12 -13.70 8.01
N ALA A 67 -16.90 -13.45 6.98
CA ALA A 67 -17.58 -12.20 6.64
C ALA A 67 -17.69 -11.15 7.76
N TRP A 68 -17.18 -9.94 7.50
CA TRP A 68 -17.32 -8.81 8.41
C TRP A 68 -18.35 -7.82 7.88
N GLN A 69 -19.23 -7.36 8.76
CA GLN A 69 -20.25 -6.37 8.43
C GLN A 69 -20.10 -5.15 9.35
N ILE A 70 -20.25 -3.97 8.77
CA ILE A 70 -20.33 -2.69 9.48
C ILE A 70 -21.61 -1.99 8.98
N ASP A 71 -22.46 -1.59 9.91
CA ASP A 71 -23.75 -0.95 9.61
C ASP A 71 -24.59 -1.74 8.58
N GLY A 72 -24.56 -3.08 8.67
CA GLY A 72 -25.26 -3.96 7.73
C GLY A 72 -24.58 -4.13 6.35
N ILE A 73 -23.50 -3.40 6.09
CA ILE A 73 -22.73 -3.50 4.84
C ILE A 73 -21.63 -4.53 5.00
N LYS A 74 -21.62 -5.52 4.12
CA LYS A 74 -20.57 -6.54 4.08
C LYS A 74 -19.30 -5.93 3.52
N MET A 75 -18.20 -6.06 4.28
CA MET A 75 -16.90 -5.58 3.83
C MET A 75 -16.19 -6.61 2.94
N GLU A 76 -15.50 -6.10 1.94
CA GLU A 76 -14.66 -6.91 1.05
C GLU A 76 -13.40 -7.36 1.77
N THR A 77 -13.16 -8.68 1.82
CA THR A 77 -11.90 -9.24 2.31
C THR A 77 -10.99 -9.44 1.11
N VAL A 78 -9.78 -8.89 1.18
CA VAL A 78 -8.81 -8.94 0.09
C VAL A 78 -7.51 -9.61 0.55
N ALA A 79 -6.83 -10.28 -0.39
CA ALA A 79 -5.51 -10.86 -0.16
C ALA A 79 -4.38 -9.86 -0.35
N ASP A 80 -4.64 -8.79 -1.09
CA ASP A 80 -3.71 -7.71 -1.32
C ASP A 80 -4.44 -6.37 -1.53
N PHE A 81 -3.76 -5.27 -1.29
CA PHE A 81 -4.25 -3.92 -1.60
C PHE A 81 -3.08 -2.98 -1.90
N ILE A 82 -3.38 -1.86 -2.56
CA ILE A 82 -2.39 -0.81 -2.83
C ILE A 82 -2.58 0.31 -1.82
N PHE A 83 -1.52 0.60 -1.05
CA PHE A 83 -1.47 1.73 -0.13
C PHE A 83 -0.28 2.62 -0.48
N LEU A 84 -0.54 3.89 -0.73
CA LEU A 84 0.47 4.88 -1.15
C LEU A 84 1.33 4.42 -2.34
N GLY A 85 0.72 3.68 -3.27
CA GLY A 85 1.43 3.17 -4.45
C GLY A 85 2.16 1.83 -4.25
N SER A 86 2.30 1.33 -3.02
CA SER A 86 2.85 -0.01 -2.73
C SER A 86 1.77 -1.06 -2.63
N LYS A 87 2.03 -2.20 -3.23
CA LYS A 87 1.18 -3.39 -3.10
C LYS A 87 1.55 -4.17 -1.84
N ILE A 88 0.64 -4.18 -0.88
CA ILE A 88 0.76 -4.94 0.36
C ILE A 88 -0.02 -6.24 0.20
N ASN A 89 0.55 -7.38 0.56
CA ASN A 89 -0.09 -8.69 0.54
C ASN A 89 0.05 -9.42 1.88
N VAL A 90 -0.82 -10.41 2.08
CA VAL A 90 -0.83 -11.25 3.29
C VAL A 90 0.45 -12.06 3.43
N ASP A 91 1.03 -12.51 2.32
CA ASP A 91 2.21 -13.40 2.29
C ASP A 91 3.53 -12.68 2.58
N ARG A 92 3.52 -11.35 2.70
CA ARG A 92 4.71 -10.51 2.89
C ARG A 92 5.76 -10.71 1.80
N ASP A 93 5.33 -11.08 0.58
CA ASP A 93 6.21 -11.33 -0.55
C ASP A 93 6.30 -10.10 -1.45
N CYS A 94 7.48 -9.51 -1.52
CA CYS A 94 7.75 -8.35 -2.37
C CYS A 94 7.96 -8.71 -3.85
N ASN A 95 8.02 -9.99 -4.22
CA ASN A 95 8.30 -10.40 -5.60
C ASN A 95 7.27 -9.86 -6.60
N GLN A 96 5.99 -9.85 -6.23
CA GLN A 96 4.93 -9.31 -7.09
C GLN A 96 5.06 -7.80 -7.26
N GLU A 97 5.42 -7.09 -6.20
CA GLU A 97 5.64 -5.65 -6.22
C GLU A 97 6.86 -5.30 -7.08
N ILE A 98 7.98 -5.99 -6.90
CA ILE A 98 9.18 -5.82 -7.71
C ILE A 98 8.88 -6.04 -9.19
N LYS A 99 8.17 -7.13 -9.54
CA LYS A 99 7.73 -7.39 -10.92
C LYS A 99 6.86 -6.28 -11.48
N ARG A 100 5.93 -5.75 -10.67
CA ARG A 100 5.06 -4.64 -11.06
C ARG A 100 5.87 -3.39 -11.42
N PHE A 101 6.82 -3.00 -10.57
CA PHE A 101 7.67 -1.82 -10.82
C PHE A 101 8.61 -2.03 -12.00
N LEU A 102 9.16 -3.23 -12.19
CA LEU A 102 9.94 -3.55 -13.38
C LEU A 102 9.12 -3.43 -14.67
N LEU A 103 7.85 -3.86 -14.67
CA LEU A 103 6.94 -3.69 -15.80
C LEU A 103 6.62 -2.23 -16.07
N LEU A 104 6.40 -1.42 -15.02
CA LEU A 104 6.18 0.01 -15.15
C LEU A 104 7.42 0.72 -15.72
N GLY A 105 8.60 0.38 -15.23
CA GLY A 105 9.87 0.89 -15.76
C GLY A 105 10.09 0.52 -17.22
N ARG A 106 9.78 -0.74 -17.60
CA ARG A 106 9.83 -1.19 -19.01
C ARG A 106 8.86 -0.38 -19.87
N LYS A 107 7.64 -0.14 -19.39
CA LYS A 107 6.65 0.68 -20.11
C LYS A 107 7.14 2.11 -20.28
N ALA A 108 7.75 2.71 -19.25
CA ALA A 108 8.34 4.04 -19.34
C ALA A 108 9.44 4.12 -20.41
N ILE A 109 10.32 3.09 -20.50
CA ILE A 109 11.35 3.01 -21.54
C ILE A 109 10.73 2.81 -22.91
N THR A 110 9.70 1.97 -23.04
CA THR A 110 9.02 1.72 -24.32
C THR A 110 8.38 2.99 -24.89
N ASN A 111 7.88 3.88 -24.02
CA ASN A 111 7.36 5.18 -24.47
C ASN A 111 8.45 6.09 -25.07
N LEU A 112 9.72 5.82 -24.83
CA LEU A 112 10.86 6.52 -25.41
C LEU A 112 11.44 5.84 -26.64
N ASP A 113 10.82 4.78 -27.16
CA ASP A 113 11.37 3.93 -28.22
C ASP A 113 11.78 4.71 -29.47
N SER A 114 10.96 5.69 -29.91
CA SER A 114 11.27 6.55 -31.06
C SER A 114 12.56 7.34 -30.86
N ILE A 115 12.79 7.86 -29.66
CA ILE A 115 14.00 8.62 -29.30
C ILE A 115 15.21 7.67 -29.17
N LEU A 116 15.00 6.52 -28.54
CA LEU A 116 16.09 5.54 -28.32
C LEU A 116 16.56 4.90 -29.62
N ARG A 117 15.69 4.76 -30.64
CA ARG A 117 16.03 4.25 -31.98
C ARG A 117 16.60 5.30 -32.91
N SER A 118 16.42 6.58 -32.62
CA SER A 118 16.97 7.66 -33.47
C SER A 118 18.50 7.55 -33.59
N GLY A 119 19.01 7.60 -34.81
CA GLY A 119 20.44 7.68 -35.11
C GLY A 119 21.07 9.01 -34.79
N ASP A 120 20.26 10.09 -34.75
CA ASP A 120 20.73 11.46 -34.57
C ASP A 120 21.08 11.79 -33.12
N ILE A 121 20.66 10.95 -32.18
CA ILE A 121 20.90 11.15 -30.74
C ILE A 121 22.05 10.28 -30.28
N SER A 122 23.07 10.91 -29.71
CA SER A 122 24.25 10.22 -29.18
C SER A 122 23.89 9.28 -28.02
N PHE A 123 24.64 8.17 -27.88
CA PHE A 123 24.44 7.19 -26.81
C PHE A 123 24.51 7.79 -25.39
N PRO A 124 25.43 8.71 -25.05
CA PRO A 124 25.43 9.38 -23.75
C PRO A 124 24.16 10.21 -23.49
N ALA A 125 23.60 10.83 -24.50
CA ALA A 125 22.34 11.59 -24.39
C ALA A 125 21.17 10.66 -24.12
N LYS A 126 21.11 9.49 -24.76
CA LYS A 126 20.09 8.46 -24.50
C LYS A 126 20.15 7.97 -23.05
N ILE A 127 21.34 7.72 -22.51
CA ILE A 127 21.52 7.32 -21.09
C ILE A 127 21.04 8.42 -20.14
N ARG A 128 21.38 9.69 -20.43
CA ARG A 128 20.92 10.84 -19.63
C ARG A 128 19.41 10.99 -19.62
N LEU A 129 18.72 10.56 -20.66
CA LEU A 129 17.27 10.58 -20.75
C LEU A 129 16.63 9.42 -19.99
N VAL A 130 17.15 8.19 -20.16
CA VAL A 130 16.60 6.98 -19.56
C VAL A 130 16.70 7.00 -18.02
N LYS A 131 17.85 7.45 -17.49
CA LYS A 131 18.09 7.48 -16.04
C LYS A 131 16.99 8.22 -15.27
N PRO A 132 16.66 9.51 -15.54
CA PRO A 132 15.65 10.23 -14.77
C PRO A 132 14.21 9.76 -15.04
N MET A 133 13.95 9.06 -16.13
CA MET A 133 12.60 8.59 -16.48
C MET A 133 12.30 7.19 -15.99
N ALA A 134 13.26 6.26 -16.06
CA ALA A 134 13.03 4.86 -15.70
C ALA A 134 13.40 4.56 -14.24
N PHE A 135 14.53 5.08 -13.75
CA PHE A 135 15.03 4.76 -12.41
C PHE A 135 14.05 5.17 -11.28
N PRO A 136 13.47 6.40 -11.26
CA PRO A 136 12.54 6.78 -10.21
C PRO A 136 11.29 5.87 -10.19
N VAL A 137 10.84 5.42 -11.37
CA VAL A 137 9.68 4.52 -11.46
C VAL A 137 10.01 3.14 -10.89
N VAL A 138 11.18 2.57 -11.25
CA VAL A 138 11.59 1.24 -10.78
C VAL A 138 11.96 1.25 -9.30
N MET A 139 12.64 2.30 -8.83
CA MET A 139 13.17 2.40 -7.48
C MET A 139 12.19 3.01 -6.47
N TYR A 140 10.97 3.36 -6.90
CA TYR A 140 9.96 3.91 -6.00
C TYR A 140 9.68 2.92 -4.87
N GLN A 141 9.81 3.37 -3.62
CA GLN A 141 9.62 2.60 -2.39
C GLN A 141 10.46 1.30 -2.29
N CYS A 142 11.58 1.21 -3.02
CA CYS A 142 12.45 0.02 -2.98
C CYS A 142 13.07 -0.23 -1.59
N GLU A 143 13.11 0.76 -0.72
CA GLU A 143 13.58 0.65 0.67
C GLU A 143 12.73 -0.33 1.50
N SER A 144 11.48 -0.56 1.12
CA SER A 144 10.58 -1.52 1.78
C SER A 144 10.72 -2.96 1.26
N TRP A 145 11.50 -3.17 0.19
CA TRP A 145 11.60 -4.48 -0.44
C TRP A 145 12.52 -5.42 0.34
N THR A 146 11.99 -6.57 0.70
CA THR A 146 12.78 -7.68 1.25
C THR A 146 13.03 -8.70 0.14
N ILE A 147 14.30 -8.93 -0.19
CA ILE A 147 14.69 -9.96 -1.16
C ILE A 147 15.08 -11.20 -0.39
N LYS A 148 14.35 -12.30 -0.62
CA LYS A 148 14.73 -13.60 -0.07
C LYS A 148 16.06 -14.02 -0.71
N LYS A 149 17.06 -14.38 0.10
CA LYS A 149 18.25 -15.05 -0.42
C LYS A 149 17.83 -16.38 -1.04
N ALA A 150 18.28 -16.62 -2.28
CA ALA A 150 18.13 -17.90 -2.94
C ALA A 150 18.95 -18.98 -2.22
#